data_41ad68e08eb59af80b7acd2fa19eeb86
#
_entry.id   41ad68e08eb59af80b7acd2fa19eeb86
#
_cell.length_a   1.000
_cell.length_b   1.000
_cell.length_c   1.000
_cell.angle_alpha   90.00
_cell.angle_beta   90.00
_cell.angle_gamma   90.00
#
_symmetry.space_group_name_H-M   'P 1'
#
loop_
_entity.id
_entity.type
_entity.pdbx_description
1 polymer ?
#
loop_
_entity_poly.entity_id
_entity_poly.type
_entity_poly.pdbx_seq_one_letter_code
_entity_poly.pdbx_strand_id
1 'polypeptide(L)'
;QYLIESHRSIGVKYETKLNSHKIDIQLREQSFKINSKLIIRPWLFQFLVGDTPKYLSYLRLGDILVVGTPSDFSGELVDPIEKSISNKSLNLMINSFNGGYIGYVTDDKWYDRDDINTYETYTMNWYGPYNGKYFSELIKKIIEINEKH
;
A
#
# COMPACT_ATOMS: atom_id res chain seq x y z
N GLN A 1 12.42 17.05 25.25
CA GLN A 1 13.77 16.63 25.68
C GLN A 1 14.24 15.40 24.90
N TYR A 2 13.43 14.33 24.78
CA TYR A 2 13.77 13.11 24.03
C TYR A 2 14.12 13.36 22.55
N LEU A 3 13.35 14.20 21.85
CA LEU A 3 13.60 14.53 20.43
C LEU A 3 14.92 15.30 20.23
N ILE A 4 15.32 16.13 21.20
CA ILE A 4 16.58 16.88 21.14
C ILE A 4 17.78 15.95 21.37
N GLU A 5 17.65 14.98 22.25
CA GLU A 5 18.70 14.00 22.53
C GLU A 5 18.88 13.03 21.36
N SER A 6 17.79 12.55 20.77
CA SER A 6 17.85 11.67 19.58
C SER A 6 18.52 12.36 18.38
N HIS A 7 18.25 13.65 18.18
CA HIS A 7 18.86 14.41 17.08
C HIS A 7 20.40 14.45 17.18
N ARG A 8 20.96 14.48 18.38
CA ARG A 8 22.41 14.51 18.59
C ARG A 8 23.12 13.19 18.29
N SER A 9 22.38 12.09 18.26
CA SER A 9 22.90 10.75 17.98
C SER A 9 22.78 10.33 16.50
N ILE A 10 22.15 11.16 15.66
CA ILE A 10 21.97 10.84 14.25
C ILE A 10 23.29 11.08 13.48
N GLY A 11 23.85 10.00 12.95
CA GLY A 11 24.99 10.08 12.04
C GLY A 11 24.55 10.64 10.66
N VAL A 12 25.28 11.60 10.14
CA VAL A 12 25.03 12.17 8.83
C VAL A 12 25.80 11.38 7.77
N LYS A 13 25.09 10.86 6.75
CA LYS A 13 25.70 10.27 5.56
C LYS A 13 25.76 11.34 4.45
N TYR A 14 26.95 11.60 3.94
CA TYR A 14 27.18 12.64 2.91
C TYR A 14 26.94 12.14 1.48
N GLU A 15 26.99 10.82 1.27
CA GLU A 15 26.73 10.20 -0.03
C GLU A 15 25.69 9.12 0.15
N THR A 16 24.66 9.17 -0.70
CA THR A 16 23.59 8.18 -0.67
C THR A 16 23.05 7.95 -2.08
N LYS A 17 22.83 6.68 -2.41
CA LYS A 17 22.21 6.32 -3.69
C LYS A 17 20.70 6.60 -3.61
N LEU A 18 20.20 7.27 -4.63
CA LEU A 18 18.77 7.48 -4.84
C LEU A 18 18.28 6.64 -6.01
N ASN A 19 17.25 5.88 -5.80
CA ASN A 19 16.57 5.13 -6.86
C ASN A 19 15.06 5.21 -6.68
N SER A 20 14.32 5.49 -7.76
CA SER A 20 12.86 5.57 -7.71
C SER A 20 12.23 4.96 -8.95
N HIS A 21 11.15 4.23 -8.76
CA HIS A 21 10.41 3.62 -9.86
C HIS A 21 8.90 3.66 -9.60
N LYS A 22 8.16 3.58 -10.70
CA LYS A 22 6.73 3.26 -10.70
C LYS A 22 6.54 1.89 -11.31
N ILE A 23 5.64 1.11 -10.73
CA ILE A 23 5.31 -0.25 -11.17
C ILE A 23 3.82 -0.28 -11.42
N ASP A 24 3.42 -0.47 -12.66
CA ASP A 24 2.02 -0.62 -13.02
C ASP A 24 1.46 -1.90 -12.41
N ILE A 25 0.25 -1.80 -11.85
CA ILE A 25 -0.47 -2.90 -11.25
C ILE A 25 -1.75 -3.18 -12.02
N GLN A 26 -2.11 -4.45 -12.09
CA GLN A 26 -3.37 -4.88 -12.68
C GLN A 26 -4.42 -5.04 -11.58
N LEU A 27 -5.49 -4.28 -11.70
CA LEU A 27 -6.62 -4.34 -10.79
C LEU A 27 -7.87 -4.77 -11.58
N ARG A 28 -8.84 -5.33 -10.88
CA ARG A 28 -10.17 -5.62 -11.42
C ARG A 28 -10.86 -4.33 -11.87
N GLU A 29 -12.04 -4.45 -12.47
CA GLU A 29 -12.90 -3.29 -12.70
C GLU A 29 -13.34 -2.69 -11.37
N GLN A 30 -13.29 -1.37 -11.30
CA GLN A 30 -13.73 -0.65 -10.12
C GLN A 30 -15.25 -0.69 -9.98
N SER A 31 -15.71 -0.84 -8.75
CA SER A 31 -17.14 -0.84 -8.43
C SER A 31 -17.37 -0.22 -7.05
N PHE A 32 -18.57 0.28 -6.83
CA PHE A 32 -18.97 0.83 -5.54
C PHE A 32 -20.17 0.05 -5.01
N LYS A 33 -20.03 -0.54 -3.84
CA LYS A 33 -21.11 -1.25 -3.15
C LYS A 33 -21.83 -0.27 -2.22
N ILE A 34 -23.12 -0.05 -2.47
CA ILE A 34 -23.97 0.74 -1.58
C ILE A 34 -24.38 -0.10 -0.36
N ASN A 35 -24.69 -1.37 -0.61
CA ASN A 35 -25.00 -2.37 0.42
C ASN A 35 -24.81 -3.79 -0.13
N SER A 36 -25.15 -4.83 0.64
CA SER A 36 -24.98 -6.23 0.24
C SER A 36 -25.68 -6.63 -1.06
N LYS A 37 -26.71 -5.88 -1.46
CA LYS A 37 -27.55 -6.21 -2.62
C LYS A 37 -27.40 -5.23 -3.78
N LEU A 38 -26.85 -4.04 -3.54
CA LEU A 38 -26.81 -2.96 -4.52
C LEU A 38 -25.39 -2.51 -4.79
N ILE A 39 -24.97 -2.70 -6.04
CA ILE A 39 -23.66 -2.30 -6.53
C ILE A 39 -23.85 -1.33 -7.70
N ILE A 40 -23.17 -0.21 -7.69
CA ILE A 40 -23.11 0.69 -8.85
C ILE A 40 -22.32 -0.02 -9.95
N ARG A 41 -22.86 0.00 -11.16
CA ARG A 41 -22.18 -0.60 -12.32
C ARG A 41 -20.79 0.03 -12.53
N PRO A 42 -19.77 -0.74 -12.88
CA PRO A 42 -18.40 -0.26 -13.03
C PRO A 42 -18.28 0.98 -13.94
N TRP A 43 -18.93 0.96 -15.11
CA TRP A 43 -18.87 2.09 -16.05
C TRP A 43 -19.44 3.40 -15.47
N LEU A 44 -20.53 3.29 -14.68
CA LEU A 44 -21.15 4.48 -14.05
C LEU A 44 -20.25 5.00 -12.91
N PHE A 45 -19.67 4.11 -12.12
CA PHE A 45 -18.76 4.50 -11.07
C PHE A 45 -17.49 5.14 -11.65
N GLN A 46 -16.94 4.56 -12.71
CA GLN A 46 -15.78 5.14 -13.41
C GLN A 46 -16.11 6.51 -14.02
N PHE A 47 -17.31 6.70 -14.56
CA PHE A 47 -17.76 8.00 -15.07
C PHE A 47 -17.80 9.06 -13.96
N LEU A 48 -18.20 8.69 -12.73
CA LEU A 48 -18.31 9.61 -11.60
C LEU A 48 -16.95 9.93 -10.95
N VAL A 49 -16.07 8.95 -10.86
CA VAL A 49 -14.80 9.05 -10.12
C VAL A 49 -13.62 9.34 -11.07
N GLY A 50 -13.76 8.99 -12.34
CA GLY A 50 -12.68 9.08 -13.33
C GLY A 50 -11.72 7.91 -13.27
N ASP A 51 -10.62 8.04 -14.00
CA ASP A 51 -9.55 7.06 -13.98
C ASP A 51 -8.74 7.15 -12.67
N THR A 52 -8.57 6.00 -12.04
CA THR A 52 -7.79 5.88 -10.81
C THR A 52 -6.36 5.40 -11.12
N PRO A 53 -5.37 5.82 -10.34
CA PRO A 53 -4.00 5.39 -10.56
C PRO A 53 -3.85 3.90 -10.26
N LYS A 54 -3.22 3.17 -11.19
CA LYS A 54 -2.98 1.73 -11.08
C LYS A 54 -1.49 1.44 -11.07
N TYR A 55 -0.79 2.00 -10.09
CA TYR A 55 0.63 1.76 -9.89
C TYR A 55 1.03 1.80 -8.42
N LEU A 56 2.07 1.06 -8.08
CA LEU A 56 2.87 1.28 -6.89
C LEU A 56 4.09 2.14 -7.25
N SER A 57 4.57 2.92 -6.31
CA SER A 57 5.83 3.61 -6.46
C SER A 57 6.78 3.20 -5.35
N TYR A 58 8.08 3.28 -5.60
CA TYR A 58 9.03 3.20 -4.52
C TYR A 58 10.18 4.18 -4.70
N LEU A 59 10.74 4.56 -3.56
CA LEU A 59 11.91 5.39 -3.43
C LEU A 59 12.90 4.69 -2.50
N ARG A 60 14.08 4.41 -3.01
CA ARG A 60 15.21 3.93 -2.21
C ARG A 60 16.16 5.09 -1.93
N LEU A 61 16.43 5.34 -0.67
CA LEU A 61 17.38 6.35 -0.20
C LEU A 61 18.35 5.71 0.81
N GLY A 62 19.48 5.22 0.35
CA GLY A 62 20.41 4.47 1.18
C GLY A 62 19.75 3.25 1.83
N ASP A 63 19.59 3.26 3.14
CA ASP A 63 18.99 2.17 3.92
C ASP A 63 17.47 2.30 4.07
N ILE A 64 16.87 3.36 3.52
CA ILE A 64 15.43 3.62 3.62
C ILE A 64 14.76 3.22 2.31
N LEU A 65 13.73 2.39 2.39
CA LEU A 65 12.85 2.04 1.29
C LEU A 65 11.44 2.55 1.59
N VAL A 66 11.00 3.55 0.85
CA VAL A 66 9.62 4.06 0.92
C VAL A 66 8.83 3.43 -0.21
N VAL A 67 7.75 2.74 0.12
CA VAL A 67 6.80 2.19 -0.86
C VAL A 67 5.50 2.96 -0.76
N GLY A 68 5.10 3.58 -1.86
CA GLY A 68 3.86 4.34 -1.97
C GLY A 68 2.76 3.51 -2.61
N THR A 69 1.62 3.42 -1.95
CA THR A 69 0.41 2.77 -2.46
C THR A 69 -0.65 3.82 -2.78
N PRO A 70 -1.41 3.68 -3.88
CA PRO A 70 -2.51 4.59 -4.19
C PRO A 70 -3.79 4.26 -3.39
N SER A 71 -3.67 3.59 -2.27
CA SER A 71 -4.76 3.12 -1.43
C SER A 71 -4.64 3.62 -0.01
N ASP A 72 -5.72 3.54 0.75
CA ASP A 72 -5.64 3.50 2.21
C ASP A 72 -5.22 2.08 2.59
N PHE A 73 -3.93 1.91 2.87
CA PHE A 73 -3.32 0.62 3.10
C PHE A 73 -3.36 0.27 4.59
N SER A 74 -3.99 -0.86 4.92
CA SER A 74 -4.16 -1.28 6.31
C SER A 74 -2.81 -1.53 7.00
N GLY A 75 -2.60 -0.90 8.16
CA GLY A 75 -1.42 -1.11 8.99
C GLY A 75 -1.24 -2.57 9.43
N GLU A 76 -2.30 -3.35 9.48
CA GLU A 76 -2.27 -4.77 9.82
C GLU A 76 -1.44 -5.61 8.83
N LEU A 77 -1.37 -5.16 7.57
CA LEU A 77 -0.57 -5.82 6.53
C LEU A 77 0.93 -5.49 6.63
N VAL A 78 1.31 -4.46 7.37
CA VAL A 78 2.70 -3.99 7.44
C VAL A 78 3.59 -4.97 8.18
N ASP A 79 3.19 -5.44 9.35
CA ASP A 79 3.97 -6.38 10.16
C ASP A 79 4.42 -7.66 9.42
N PRO A 80 3.53 -8.37 8.68
CA PRO A 80 3.93 -9.53 7.90
C PRO A 80 4.89 -9.20 6.75
N ILE A 81 4.80 -7.98 6.20
CA ILE A 81 5.71 -7.51 5.16
C ILE A 81 7.08 -7.20 5.75
N GLU A 82 7.15 -6.47 6.87
CA GLU A 82 8.41 -6.16 7.55
C GLU A 82 9.16 -7.41 8.00
N LYS A 83 8.44 -8.41 8.51
CA LYS A 83 9.03 -9.72 8.88
C LYS A 83 9.64 -10.49 7.73
N SER A 84 9.31 -10.15 6.48
CA SER A 84 9.92 -10.75 5.28
C SER A 84 11.25 -10.13 4.88
N ILE A 85 11.65 -9.01 5.51
CA ILE A 85 12.90 -8.32 5.21
C ILE A 85 14.08 -9.13 5.77
N SER A 86 14.97 -9.55 4.90
CA SER A 86 16.18 -10.30 5.26
C SER A 86 17.31 -9.39 5.70
N ASN A 87 17.45 -8.24 5.03
CA ASN A 87 18.47 -7.24 5.35
C ASN A 87 18.03 -6.36 6.51
N LYS A 88 18.56 -6.62 7.69
CA LYS A 88 18.24 -5.87 8.93
C LYS A 88 18.61 -4.37 8.90
N SER A 89 19.40 -3.94 7.92
CA SER A 89 19.72 -2.53 7.74
C SER A 89 18.66 -1.79 6.94
N LEU A 90 17.76 -2.50 6.27
CA LEU A 90 16.71 -1.90 5.46
C LEU A 90 15.56 -1.43 6.33
N ASN A 91 15.26 -0.15 6.27
CA ASN A 91 14.14 0.48 6.94
C ASN A 91 13.00 0.68 5.94
N LEU A 92 11.92 -0.08 6.09
CA LEU A 92 10.74 0.02 5.25
C LEU A 92 9.78 1.08 5.78
N MET A 93 9.26 1.89 4.87
CA MET A 93 8.14 2.79 5.11
C MET A 93 7.07 2.53 4.04
N ILE A 94 5.84 2.23 4.44
CA ILE A 94 4.71 2.13 3.53
C ILE A 94 3.85 3.38 3.67
N ASN A 95 3.64 4.08 2.55
CA ASN A 95 2.91 5.33 2.51
C ASN A 95 1.61 5.15 1.74
N SER A 96 0.49 5.39 2.40
CA SER A 96 -0.85 5.42 1.80
C SER A 96 -1.07 6.68 0.96
N PHE A 97 -2.09 6.67 0.12
CA PHE A 97 -2.53 7.83 -0.71
C PHE A 97 -1.45 8.38 -1.65
N ASN A 98 -0.51 7.56 -2.05
CA ASN A 98 0.57 8.01 -2.92
C ASN A 98 0.16 7.98 -4.39
N GLY A 99 0.08 9.16 -4.99
CA GLY A 99 -0.22 9.33 -6.41
C GLY A 99 -1.69 9.21 -6.78
N GLY A 100 -2.58 9.06 -5.80
CA GLY A 100 -4.03 9.02 -5.98
C GLY A 100 -4.73 8.12 -4.97
N TYR A 101 -5.96 7.73 -5.29
CA TYR A 101 -6.81 6.95 -4.39
C TYR A 101 -7.60 5.88 -5.12
N ILE A 102 -7.49 4.65 -4.67
CA ILE A 102 -8.21 3.48 -5.20
C ILE A 102 -9.12 2.81 -4.16
N GLY A 103 -9.36 3.45 -3.03
CA GLY A 103 -10.08 2.87 -1.92
C GLY A 103 -9.17 2.16 -0.92
N TYR A 104 -9.78 1.37 -0.06
CA TYR A 104 -9.07 0.61 0.98
C TYR A 104 -8.45 -0.68 0.45
N VAL A 105 -7.28 -1.03 1.01
CA VAL A 105 -6.66 -2.35 0.90
C VAL A 105 -6.46 -2.90 2.31
N THR A 106 -7.27 -3.88 2.69
CA THR A 106 -7.26 -4.51 4.02
C THR A 106 -6.94 -6.00 3.95
N ASP A 107 -6.69 -6.63 5.08
CA ASP A 107 -6.38 -8.06 5.16
C ASP A 107 -7.56 -8.89 4.63
N ASP A 108 -7.23 -9.92 3.85
CA ASP A 108 -8.20 -10.77 3.15
C ASP A 108 -9.15 -11.50 4.12
N LYS A 109 -8.74 -11.77 5.34
CA LYS A 109 -9.56 -12.42 6.39
C LYS A 109 -10.84 -11.67 6.76
N TRP A 110 -10.86 -10.34 6.55
CA TRP A 110 -12.00 -9.51 6.89
C TRP A 110 -13.17 -9.63 5.92
N TYR A 111 -12.91 -10.14 4.71
CA TYR A 111 -13.96 -10.34 3.71
C TYR A 111 -14.79 -11.62 3.94
N ASP A 112 -14.25 -12.57 4.70
CA ASP A 112 -14.89 -13.87 4.98
C ASP A 112 -15.75 -13.84 6.25
N ARG A 113 -15.92 -12.66 6.85
CA ARG A 113 -16.69 -12.49 8.08
C ARG A 113 -18.03 -11.84 7.81
N ASP A 114 -19.11 -12.54 8.10
CA ASP A 114 -20.49 -12.05 7.96
C ASP A 114 -20.88 -11.01 9.02
N ASP A 115 -20.16 -10.97 10.14
CA ASP A 115 -20.42 -10.07 11.27
C ASP A 115 -19.76 -8.68 11.11
N ILE A 116 -18.92 -8.51 10.10
CA ILE A 116 -18.20 -7.25 9.84
C ILE A 116 -18.62 -6.65 8.51
N ASN A 117 -19.56 -5.73 8.58
CA ASN A 117 -19.87 -4.80 7.50
C ASN A 117 -19.17 -3.47 7.76
N THR A 118 -17.86 -3.44 7.60
CA THR A 118 -17.11 -2.20 7.68
C THR A 118 -17.07 -1.50 6.33
N TYR A 119 -16.94 -0.18 6.34
CA TYR A 119 -16.83 0.56 5.08
C TYR A 119 -15.56 0.19 4.29
N GLU A 120 -14.50 -0.26 4.96
CA GLU A 120 -13.24 -0.69 4.36
C GLU A 120 -13.38 -1.92 3.47
N THR A 121 -14.22 -2.88 3.87
CA THR A 121 -14.46 -4.11 3.11
C THR A 121 -15.64 -3.99 2.15
N TYR A 122 -16.41 -2.92 2.25
CA TYR A 122 -17.69 -2.76 1.56
C TYR A 122 -17.69 -1.59 0.57
N THR A 123 -18.06 -0.39 1.04
CA THR A 123 -18.28 0.77 0.20
C THR A 123 -16.99 1.38 -0.34
N MET A 124 -15.95 1.38 0.46
CA MET A 124 -14.68 1.99 0.10
C MET A 124 -13.68 1.00 -0.49
N ASN A 125 -14.06 -0.26 -0.68
CA ASN A 125 -13.26 -1.25 -1.39
C ASN A 125 -13.66 -1.31 -2.87
N TRP A 126 -13.09 -0.44 -3.66
CA TRP A 126 -13.52 -0.21 -5.05
C TRP A 126 -13.12 -1.31 -6.02
N TYR A 127 -12.04 -2.03 -5.73
CA TYR A 127 -11.52 -3.09 -6.61
C TYR A 127 -11.84 -4.50 -6.14
N GLY A 128 -12.76 -4.61 -5.18
CA GLY A 128 -13.25 -5.89 -4.67
C GLY A 128 -12.37 -6.51 -3.59
N PRO A 129 -12.80 -7.67 -3.09
CA PRO A 129 -12.15 -8.35 -1.99
C PRO A 129 -10.79 -8.94 -2.38
N TYR A 130 -10.01 -9.31 -1.36
CA TYR A 130 -8.77 -10.09 -1.47
C TYR A 130 -7.63 -9.39 -2.24
N ASN A 131 -7.52 -8.08 -2.06
CA ASN A 131 -6.38 -7.31 -2.57
C ASN A 131 -5.23 -7.21 -1.56
N GLY A 132 -5.45 -7.48 -0.29
CA GLY A 132 -4.44 -7.40 0.76
C GLY A 132 -3.23 -8.28 0.47
N LYS A 133 -3.47 -9.56 0.15
CA LYS A 133 -2.42 -10.50 -0.25
C LYS A 133 -1.70 -10.04 -1.52
N TYR A 134 -2.43 -9.62 -2.54
CA TYR A 134 -1.85 -9.17 -3.81
C TYR A 134 -0.89 -7.98 -3.61
N PHE A 135 -1.31 -6.94 -2.90
CA PHE A 135 -0.45 -5.80 -2.60
C PHE A 135 0.76 -6.19 -1.73
N SER A 136 0.54 -7.04 -0.71
CA SER A 136 1.62 -7.53 0.15
C SER A 136 2.69 -8.28 -0.65
N GLU A 137 2.29 -9.14 -1.58
CA GLU A 137 3.23 -9.88 -2.43
C GLU A 137 4.00 -8.95 -3.39
N LEU A 138 3.36 -7.92 -3.93
CA LEU A 138 4.04 -6.92 -4.75
C LEU A 138 5.07 -6.13 -3.95
N ILE A 139 4.71 -5.70 -2.73
CA ILE A 139 5.63 -4.96 -1.85
C ILE A 139 6.82 -5.85 -1.46
N LYS A 140 6.60 -7.11 -1.14
CA LYS A 140 7.69 -8.06 -0.86
C LYS A 140 8.64 -8.21 -2.04
N LYS A 141 8.13 -8.27 -3.27
CA LYS A 141 8.98 -8.29 -4.48
C LYS A 141 9.79 -7.00 -4.64
N ILE A 142 9.21 -5.84 -4.33
CA ILE A 142 9.96 -4.57 -4.32
C ILE A 142 11.10 -4.65 -3.31
N ILE A 143 10.85 -5.19 -2.11
CA ILE A 143 11.86 -5.38 -1.08
C ILE A 143 12.97 -6.29 -1.59
N GLU A 144 12.65 -7.48 -2.11
CA GLU A 144 13.62 -8.44 -2.65
C GLU A 144 14.55 -7.85 -3.73
N ILE A 145 13.99 -7.02 -4.62
CA ILE A 145 14.77 -6.33 -5.66
C ILE A 145 15.75 -5.34 -5.01
N ASN A 146 15.30 -4.63 -3.98
CA ASN A 146 16.11 -3.60 -3.31
C ASN A 146 17.10 -4.16 -2.28
N GLU A 147 16.94 -5.39 -1.82
CA GLU A 147 17.91 -6.08 -0.95
C GLU A 147 19.15 -6.58 -1.73
N LYS A 148 19.03 -6.77 -3.05
CA LYS A 148 20.10 -7.28 -3.92
C LYS A 148 21.06 -6.20 -4.42
N HIS A 149 20.75 -4.95 -4.14
CA HIS A 149 21.51 -3.76 -4.58
C HIS A 149 21.95 -2.90 -3.40
#